data_36394e64616675c42bcc6d904b60d1c3
#
_entry.id   36394e64616675c42bcc6d904b60d1c3
#
_cell.length_a   1.000
_cell.length_b   1.000
_cell.length_c   1.000
_cell.angle_alpha   90.00
_cell.angle_beta   90.00
_cell.angle_gamma   90.00
#
_symmetry.space_group_name_H-M   'P 1'
#
loop_
_entity.id
_entity.type
_entity.pdbx_description
1 polymer ?
#
loop_
_entity_poly.entity_id
_entity_poly.type
_entity_poly.pdbx_seq_one_letter_code
_entity_poly.pdbx_strand_id
1 'polypeptide(L)'
;MSGNVYPLDKYIYILLFSIFILYGKFIWAETMIIDDMKNSTMNGEAEKADFCEENSKRWCFVSDKVMGGVSEGTFETVIEGEDAHYNMQGNVSTKNNGGFLQFRTKINNHPDGKLYKGIRIQVRGNNEEYALHIRTKYLFLPWQYYQSNFIATEEWQVIELPLKDFKKSNFYQPSDVSSIDIQTIGVVAIGRNFQANIDLRYIELY
;
A
#
# COMPACT_ATOMS: atom_id res chain seq x y z
N MET A 1 36.34 -61.53 -25.51
CA MET A 1 35.04 -61.07 -24.99
C MET A 1 35.25 -59.71 -24.39
N SER A 2 34.96 -58.63 -25.13
CA SER A 2 35.09 -57.23 -24.67
C SER A 2 33.72 -56.73 -24.30
N GLY A 3 33.51 -56.56 -22.98
CA GLY A 3 32.25 -55.98 -22.48
C GLY A 3 32.30 -54.46 -22.59
N ASN A 4 31.39 -53.90 -23.38
CA ASN A 4 31.16 -52.46 -23.44
C ASN A 4 30.48 -51.98 -22.16
N VAL A 5 31.23 -51.26 -21.35
CA VAL A 5 30.69 -50.50 -20.21
C VAL A 5 30.15 -49.19 -20.76
N TYR A 6 28.82 -49.05 -20.80
CA TYR A 6 28.15 -47.76 -21.13
C TYR A 6 28.25 -46.84 -19.91
N PRO A 7 28.68 -45.59 -20.08
CA PRO A 7 28.75 -44.66 -18.95
C PRO A 7 27.35 -44.25 -18.51
N LEU A 8 26.97 -44.70 -17.32
CA LEU A 8 25.69 -44.36 -16.65
C LEU A 8 25.55 -42.86 -16.33
N ASP A 9 26.68 -42.14 -16.36
CA ASP A 9 26.74 -40.75 -15.87
C ASP A 9 26.00 -39.73 -16.73
N LYS A 10 25.92 -39.95 -18.05
CA LYS A 10 25.19 -39.03 -18.95
C LYS A 10 23.69 -38.96 -18.71
N TYR A 11 23.08 -40.08 -18.33
CA TYR A 11 21.62 -40.11 -18.09
C TYR A 11 21.23 -39.53 -16.77
N ILE A 12 22.12 -39.58 -15.77
CA ILE A 12 21.90 -38.96 -14.46
C ILE A 12 21.85 -37.42 -14.58
N TYR A 13 22.75 -36.82 -15.38
CA TYR A 13 22.75 -35.37 -15.61
C TYR A 13 21.52 -34.89 -16.40
N ILE A 14 21.06 -35.66 -17.37
CA ILE A 14 19.86 -35.36 -18.15
C ILE A 14 18.60 -35.45 -17.24
N LEU A 15 18.53 -36.44 -16.36
CA LEU A 15 17.40 -36.60 -15.42
C LEU A 15 17.38 -35.50 -14.37
N LEU A 16 18.55 -35.11 -13.84
CA LEU A 16 18.66 -34.01 -12.87
C LEU A 16 18.32 -32.64 -13.51
N PHE A 17 18.71 -32.41 -14.78
CA PHE A 17 18.41 -31.20 -15.50
C PHE A 17 16.92 -31.09 -15.86
N SER A 18 16.26 -32.22 -16.22
CA SER A 18 14.83 -32.26 -16.47
C SER A 18 13.98 -32.08 -15.22
N ILE A 19 14.47 -32.55 -14.04
CA ILE A 19 13.82 -32.31 -12.74
C ILE A 19 13.93 -30.82 -12.37
N PHE A 20 15.06 -30.16 -12.66
CA PHE A 20 15.21 -28.73 -12.38
C PHE A 20 14.31 -27.85 -13.26
N ILE A 21 14.02 -28.26 -14.49
CA ILE A 21 13.07 -27.56 -15.38
C ILE A 21 11.62 -27.78 -14.94
N LEU A 22 11.28 -28.94 -14.34
CA LEU A 22 9.94 -29.25 -13.85
C LEU A 22 9.60 -28.55 -12.51
N TYR A 23 10.61 -28.27 -11.66
CA TYR A 23 10.41 -27.55 -10.40
C TYR A 23 10.71 -26.05 -10.48
N GLY A 24 11.23 -25.57 -11.63
CA GLY A 24 11.59 -24.18 -11.87
C GLY A 24 10.45 -23.27 -12.33
N LYS A 25 9.18 -23.58 -12.07
CA LYS A 25 8.14 -22.57 -12.03
C LYS A 25 8.36 -21.74 -10.77
N PHE A 26 9.27 -20.78 -10.84
CA PHE A 26 9.22 -19.61 -9.98
C PHE A 26 7.83 -19.00 -10.22
N ILE A 27 6.90 -19.31 -9.32
CA ILE A 27 5.63 -18.60 -9.26
C ILE A 27 6.01 -17.22 -8.74
N TRP A 28 6.28 -16.29 -9.66
CA TRP A 28 6.28 -14.88 -9.31
C TRP A 28 4.90 -14.61 -8.71
N ALA A 29 4.86 -14.28 -7.43
CA ALA A 29 3.62 -13.81 -6.83
C ALA A 29 3.18 -12.61 -7.67
N GLU A 30 2.08 -12.77 -8.37
CA GLU A 30 1.57 -11.72 -9.24
C GLU A 30 1.10 -10.57 -8.35
N THR A 31 1.68 -9.38 -8.56
CA THR A 31 1.34 -8.18 -7.80
C THR A 31 0.48 -7.26 -8.66
N MET A 32 -0.33 -6.41 -8.02
CA MET A 32 -1.07 -5.34 -8.67
C MET A 32 -0.58 -4.01 -8.16
N ILE A 33 0.13 -3.27 -9.00
CA ILE A 33 0.58 -1.92 -8.68
C ILE A 33 -0.65 -1.00 -8.64
N ILE A 34 -0.86 -0.35 -7.51
CA ILE A 34 -1.91 0.67 -7.33
C ILE A 34 -1.33 2.02 -7.75
N ASP A 35 -0.14 2.34 -7.29
CA ASP A 35 0.61 3.54 -7.67
C ASP A 35 2.11 3.33 -7.46
N ASP A 36 2.93 3.73 -8.44
CA ASP A 36 4.39 3.63 -8.41
C ASP A 36 5.11 4.96 -8.70
N MET A 37 4.36 6.06 -8.79
CA MET A 37 4.85 7.41 -9.11
C MET A 37 5.57 7.57 -10.46
N LYS A 38 5.93 6.49 -11.17
CA LYS A 38 6.70 6.54 -12.42
C LYS A 38 5.97 7.28 -13.53
N ASN A 39 4.64 7.17 -13.56
CA ASN A 39 3.81 7.85 -14.56
C ASN A 39 3.48 9.30 -14.17
N SER A 40 3.75 9.72 -12.94
CA SER A 40 3.51 11.09 -12.47
C SER A 40 4.61 12.05 -12.88
N THR A 41 5.84 11.58 -13.02
CA THR A 41 6.99 12.38 -13.45
C THR A 41 6.93 12.80 -14.92
N MET A 42 6.19 12.07 -15.76
CA MET A 42 6.09 12.38 -17.20
C MET A 42 5.21 13.59 -17.51
N ASN A 43 4.35 14.05 -16.60
CA ASN A 43 3.42 15.15 -16.85
C ASN A 43 3.80 16.50 -16.21
N GLY A 44 4.94 16.58 -15.51
CA GLY A 44 5.60 17.85 -15.14
C GLY A 44 4.84 18.80 -14.20
N GLU A 45 3.70 18.43 -13.66
CA GLU A 45 2.93 19.25 -12.75
C GLU A 45 2.87 18.62 -11.35
N ALA A 46 3.51 19.29 -10.39
CA ALA A 46 3.27 19.04 -8.97
C ALA A 46 1.84 19.43 -8.64
N GLU A 47 0.92 18.49 -8.67
CA GLU A 47 -0.48 18.72 -8.37
C GLU A 47 -0.60 18.91 -6.84
N LYS A 48 -0.90 20.15 -6.42
CA LYS A 48 -1.38 20.39 -5.05
C LYS A 48 -2.71 19.67 -4.93
N ALA A 49 -2.75 18.63 -4.10
CA ALA A 49 -3.97 17.89 -3.84
C ALA A 49 -4.93 18.76 -3.05
N ASP A 50 -5.83 19.41 -3.75
CA ASP A 50 -6.99 20.05 -3.14
C ASP A 50 -7.97 18.97 -2.60
N PHE A 51 -8.78 19.39 -1.62
CA PHE A 51 -9.82 18.57 -0.99
C PHE A 51 -10.47 17.58 -1.95
N CYS A 52 -10.73 16.35 -1.47
CA CYS A 52 -11.33 15.27 -2.24
C CYS A 52 -12.62 15.66 -2.94
N GLU A 53 -12.53 16.28 -4.09
CA GLU A 53 -13.63 16.37 -5.02
C GLU A 53 -13.83 14.99 -5.70
N GLU A 54 -15.07 14.67 -6.03
CA GLU A 54 -15.48 13.36 -6.58
C GLU A 54 -14.73 12.99 -7.88
N ASN A 55 -14.04 13.95 -8.49
CA ASN A 55 -13.27 13.85 -9.73
C ASN A 55 -11.74 13.95 -9.55
N SER A 56 -11.21 13.95 -8.30
CA SER A 56 -9.76 13.99 -8.08
C SER A 56 -9.10 12.73 -8.66
N LYS A 57 -8.14 12.94 -9.53
CA LYS A 57 -7.65 11.90 -10.47
C LYS A 57 -6.84 10.78 -9.83
N ARG A 58 -6.27 10.95 -8.63
CA ARG A 58 -5.38 9.94 -8.05
C ARG A 58 -5.45 9.85 -6.53
N TRP A 59 -4.90 10.83 -5.82
CA TRP A 59 -4.88 10.87 -4.36
C TRP A 59 -5.59 12.11 -3.86
N CYS A 60 -6.25 11.99 -2.72
CA CYS A 60 -6.87 13.12 -2.07
C CYS A 60 -6.49 13.23 -0.60
N PHE A 61 -6.25 14.47 -0.17
CA PHE A 61 -5.94 14.78 1.23
C PHE A 61 -7.20 15.11 2.01
N VAL A 62 -7.30 14.55 3.22
CA VAL A 62 -8.40 14.79 4.16
C VAL A 62 -7.83 14.98 5.55
N SER A 63 -8.27 16.01 6.26
CA SER A 63 -8.00 16.17 7.69
C SER A 63 -9.29 16.09 8.50
N ASP A 64 -9.16 15.98 9.82
CA ASP A 64 -10.28 15.97 10.75
C ASP A 64 -11.11 17.27 10.77
N LYS A 65 -10.69 18.31 10.03
CA LYS A 65 -11.47 19.54 9.80
C LYS A 65 -12.84 19.24 9.21
N VAL A 66 -13.00 18.15 8.44
CA VAL A 66 -14.31 17.71 7.91
C VAL A 66 -15.32 17.35 8.99
N MET A 67 -14.88 17.14 10.23
CA MET A 67 -15.72 16.82 11.38
C MET A 67 -15.52 17.78 12.57
N GLY A 68 -14.89 18.94 12.32
CA GLY A 68 -14.68 19.97 13.34
C GLY A 68 -13.39 19.85 14.14
N GLY A 69 -12.49 18.94 13.77
CA GLY A 69 -11.13 18.84 14.32
C GLY A 69 -10.24 20.01 13.92
N VAL A 70 -9.04 20.03 14.49
CA VAL A 70 -8.09 21.15 14.33
C VAL A 70 -6.71 20.70 13.84
N SER A 71 -6.59 19.48 13.32
CA SER A 71 -5.35 19.02 12.70
C SER A 71 -5.05 19.82 11.43
N GLU A 72 -3.78 20.17 11.22
CA GLU A 72 -3.33 20.98 10.09
C GLU A 72 -2.18 20.29 9.39
N GLY A 73 -2.25 20.23 8.06
CA GLY A 73 -1.21 19.59 7.26
C GLY A 73 -1.34 19.88 5.79
N THR A 74 -0.35 19.40 5.06
CA THR A 74 -0.24 19.48 3.59
C THR A 74 -0.01 18.11 3.01
N PHE A 75 -0.35 17.97 1.74
CA PHE A 75 -0.06 16.81 0.93
C PHE A 75 0.41 17.29 -0.44
N GLU A 76 1.55 16.80 -0.89
CA GLU A 76 2.14 17.22 -2.16
C GLU A 76 2.92 16.09 -2.83
N THR A 77 3.17 16.24 -4.12
CA THR A 77 4.11 15.41 -4.86
C THR A 77 5.48 16.08 -4.82
N VAL A 78 6.48 15.34 -4.39
CA VAL A 78 7.89 15.77 -4.36
C VAL A 78 8.64 15.05 -5.46
N ILE A 79 9.44 15.80 -6.24
CA ILE A 79 10.29 15.27 -7.31
C ILE A 79 11.75 15.46 -6.88
N GLU A 80 12.50 14.37 -6.75
CA GLU A 80 13.92 14.34 -6.39
C GLU A 80 14.72 13.69 -7.53
N GLY A 81 15.16 14.52 -8.50
CA GLY A 81 15.84 14.02 -9.71
C GLY A 81 14.94 13.18 -10.60
N GLU A 82 15.25 11.89 -10.76
CA GLU A 82 14.44 10.92 -11.51
C GLU A 82 13.38 10.23 -10.64
N ASP A 83 13.44 10.41 -9.32
CA ASP A 83 12.53 9.82 -8.35
C ASP A 83 11.40 10.80 -7.99
N ALA A 84 10.22 10.25 -7.70
CA ALA A 84 9.10 11.00 -7.16
C ALA A 84 8.43 10.24 -6.01
N HIS A 85 7.83 10.99 -5.09
CA HIS A 85 7.07 10.43 -3.99
C HIS A 85 5.97 11.40 -3.54
N TYR A 86 4.98 10.90 -2.82
CA TYR A 86 4.01 11.70 -2.11
C TYR A 86 4.53 12.02 -0.72
N ASN A 87 4.40 13.27 -0.29
CA ASN A 87 4.70 13.70 1.09
C ASN A 87 3.41 14.18 1.76
N MET A 88 3.16 13.71 2.96
CA MET A 88 2.16 14.25 3.88
C MET A 88 2.86 14.70 5.15
N GLN A 89 2.71 15.98 5.48
CA GLN A 89 3.25 16.54 6.71
C GLN A 89 2.22 17.42 7.43
N GLY A 90 2.32 17.49 8.76
CA GLY A 90 1.45 18.36 9.52
C GLY A 90 1.34 18.00 10.99
N ASN A 91 0.52 18.77 11.70
CA ASN A 91 0.30 18.62 13.14
C ASN A 91 -1.03 17.94 13.40
N VAL A 92 -0.97 16.71 13.90
CA VAL A 92 -2.16 15.96 14.32
C VAL A 92 -2.55 16.40 15.73
N SER A 93 -3.82 16.74 15.92
CA SER A 93 -4.36 17.21 17.21
C SER A 93 -5.68 16.51 17.53
N THR A 94 -5.76 15.88 18.70
CA THR A 94 -6.98 15.21 19.19
C THR A 94 -8.02 16.16 19.78
N LYS A 95 -7.78 17.48 19.74
CA LYS A 95 -8.77 18.47 20.19
C LYS A 95 -10.04 18.40 19.34
N ASN A 96 -11.17 18.76 19.93
CA ASN A 96 -12.49 18.75 19.30
C ASN A 96 -12.92 17.38 18.75
N ASN A 97 -12.50 16.28 19.38
CA ASN A 97 -12.73 14.91 18.91
C ASN A 97 -12.18 14.64 17.51
N GLY A 98 -11.18 15.42 17.06
CA GLY A 98 -10.43 15.19 15.85
C GLY A 98 -9.29 14.19 16.07
N GLY A 99 -8.23 14.29 15.29
CA GLY A 99 -6.99 13.56 15.48
C GLY A 99 -6.54 12.76 14.29
N PHE A 100 -6.69 13.27 13.05
CA PHE A 100 -6.10 12.62 11.89
C PHE A 100 -5.75 13.57 10.75
N LEU A 101 -4.71 13.16 10.01
CA LEU A 101 -4.40 13.58 8.64
C LEU A 101 -4.36 12.32 7.77
N GLN A 102 -4.91 12.38 6.58
CA GLN A 102 -4.99 11.23 5.67
C GLN A 102 -4.81 11.67 4.23
N PHE A 103 -4.08 10.89 3.45
CA PHE A 103 -4.23 10.90 1.99
C PHE A 103 -4.68 9.51 1.53
N ARG A 104 -5.61 9.47 0.55
CA ARG A 104 -6.25 8.24 0.11
C ARG A 104 -6.49 8.22 -1.38
N THR A 105 -6.54 7.02 -1.95
CA THR A 105 -6.87 6.79 -3.35
C THR A 105 -7.98 5.74 -3.51
N LYS A 106 -8.65 5.75 -4.66
CA LYS A 106 -9.62 4.72 -5.04
C LYS A 106 -8.92 3.63 -5.86
N ILE A 107 -9.32 2.39 -5.66
CA ILE A 107 -8.94 1.26 -6.52
C ILE A 107 -10.07 1.04 -7.51
N ASN A 108 -9.83 1.42 -8.78
CA ASN A 108 -10.86 1.37 -9.82
C ASN A 108 -10.87 0.06 -10.62
N ASN A 109 -9.76 -0.68 -10.62
CA ASN A 109 -9.60 -1.87 -11.44
C ASN A 109 -8.99 -3.00 -10.61
N HIS A 110 -9.81 -3.94 -10.17
CA HIS A 110 -9.32 -5.22 -9.70
C HIS A 110 -9.17 -6.16 -10.89
N PRO A 111 -8.02 -6.81 -11.08
CA PRO A 111 -7.89 -7.87 -12.06
C PRO A 111 -8.96 -8.95 -11.78
N ASP A 112 -9.64 -9.41 -12.82
CA ASP A 112 -10.75 -10.34 -12.71
C ASP A 112 -10.41 -11.56 -11.86
N GLY A 113 -11.05 -11.67 -10.69
CA GLY A 113 -11.00 -12.84 -9.82
C GLY A 113 -9.69 -13.10 -9.08
N LYS A 114 -8.68 -12.24 -9.17
CA LYS A 114 -7.41 -12.43 -8.46
C LYS A 114 -7.52 -12.03 -7.00
N LEU A 115 -7.01 -12.91 -6.14
CA LEU A 115 -6.92 -12.69 -4.70
C LEU A 115 -5.46 -12.38 -4.31
N TYR A 116 -5.29 -11.29 -3.60
CA TYR A 116 -4.02 -10.85 -3.01
C TYR A 116 -4.03 -11.07 -1.50
N LYS A 117 -2.87 -11.30 -0.92
CA LYS A 117 -2.72 -11.64 0.50
C LYS A 117 -2.53 -10.41 1.39
N GLY A 118 -2.04 -9.31 0.79
CA GLY A 118 -1.67 -8.12 1.54
C GLY A 118 -1.44 -6.90 0.67
N ILE A 119 -1.06 -5.83 1.33
CA ILE A 119 -0.66 -4.56 0.73
C ILE A 119 0.81 -4.33 1.04
N ARG A 120 1.61 -4.02 0.02
CA ARG A 120 3.01 -3.64 0.18
C ARG A 120 3.15 -2.17 -0.14
N ILE A 121 3.87 -1.45 0.72
CA ILE A 121 4.13 -0.02 0.58
C ILE A 121 5.63 0.24 0.70
N GLN A 122 6.14 1.25 -0.02
CA GLN A 122 7.46 1.78 0.22
C GLN A 122 7.35 3.19 0.78
N VAL A 123 7.81 3.35 2.01
CA VAL A 123 7.66 4.57 2.80
C VAL A 123 8.96 4.95 3.49
N ARG A 124 9.09 6.22 3.85
CA ARG A 124 9.97 6.76 4.87
C ARG A 124 9.22 7.80 5.70
N GLY A 125 9.70 8.15 6.89
CA GLY A 125 9.05 9.13 7.73
C GLY A 125 9.93 9.59 8.88
N ASN A 126 9.32 9.95 9.99
CA ASN A 126 9.99 10.57 11.14
C ASN A 126 10.01 9.67 12.39
N ASN A 127 10.13 8.35 12.21
CA ASN A 127 10.11 7.34 13.27
C ASN A 127 8.79 7.25 14.06
N GLU A 128 7.71 7.76 13.50
CA GLU A 128 6.39 7.76 14.11
C GLU A 128 5.53 6.59 13.59
N GLU A 129 4.53 6.21 14.39
CA GLU A 129 3.52 5.22 13.99
C GLU A 129 2.45 5.87 13.13
N TYR A 130 2.17 5.23 12.00
CA TYR A 130 1.11 5.54 11.05
C TYR A 130 0.19 4.33 10.86
N ALA A 131 -0.91 4.53 10.17
CA ALA A 131 -1.84 3.48 9.83
C ALA A 131 -2.09 3.42 8.32
N LEU A 132 -2.31 2.21 7.80
CA LEU A 132 -2.95 2.03 6.51
C LEU A 132 -4.42 1.70 6.76
N HIS A 133 -5.31 2.54 6.22
CA HIS A 133 -6.75 2.32 6.22
C HIS A 133 -7.20 1.77 4.89
N ILE A 134 -8.08 0.77 4.93
CA ILE A 134 -8.79 0.29 3.75
C ILE A 134 -10.29 0.33 3.98
N ARG A 135 -11.03 0.59 2.90
CA ARG A 135 -12.48 0.49 2.89
C ARG A 135 -12.91 -0.47 1.79
N THR A 136 -13.84 -1.32 2.12
CA THR A 136 -14.42 -2.28 1.18
C THR A 136 -15.81 -1.84 0.73
N LYS A 137 -16.32 -2.45 -0.33
CA LYS A 137 -17.69 -2.22 -0.84
C LYS A 137 -18.80 -2.49 0.17
N TYR A 138 -18.49 -3.16 1.29
CA TYR A 138 -19.46 -3.47 2.36
C TYR A 138 -19.52 -2.41 3.46
N LEU A 139 -18.68 -1.36 3.39
CA LEU A 139 -18.63 -0.30 4.39
C LEU A 139 -19.46 0.91 3.94
N PHE A 140 -20.64 1.10 4.52
CA PHE A 140 -21.57 2.16 4.13
C PHE A 140 -21.36 3.47 4.90
N LEU A 141 -20.83 3.39 6.14
CA LEU A 141 -20.66 4.57 6.98
C LEU A 141 -19.28 5.19 6.78
N PRO A 142 -19.17 6.54 6.72
CA PRO A 142 -17.88 7.22 6.41
C PRO A 142 -16.76 6.90 7.41
N TRP A 143 -17.09 6.60 8.66
CA TRP A 143 -16.14 6.29 9.73
C TRP A 143 -15.76 4.80 9.83
N GLN A 144 -16.30 3.95 8.97
CA GLN A 144 -15.92 2.55 8.92
C GLN A 144 -14.68 2.34 8.07
N TYR A 145 -13.71 1.63 8.60
CA TYR A 145 -12.47 1.24 7.93
C TYR A 145 -11.89 -0.03 8.56
N TYR A 146 -10.93 -0.63 7.90
CA TYR A 146 -10.01 -1.60 8.48
C TYR A 146 -8.63 -0.97 8.54
N GLN A 147 -7.89 -1.23 9.61
CA GLN A 147 -6.62 -0.59 9.92
C GLN A 147 -5.51 -1.60 10.20
N SER A 148 -4.34 -1.34 9.64
CA SER A 148 -3.07 -1.96 10.05
C SER A 148 -2.04 -0.87 10.33
N ASN A 149 -1.35 -0.95 11.49
CA ASN A 149 -0.36 0.04 11.89
C ASN A 149 1.03 -0.34 11.42
N PHE A 150 1.87 0.67 11.20
CA PHE A 150 3.28 0.51 10.86
C PHE A 150 4.10 1.72 11.35
N ILE A 151 5.41 1.53 11.51
CA ILE A 151 6.34 2.61 11.84
C ILE A 151 7.04 3.03 10.55
N ALA A 152 7.05 4.34 10.23
CA ALA A 152 7.81 4.89 9.13
C ALA A 152 9.15 5.45 9.64
N THR A 153 10.24 4.74 9.37
CA THR A 153 11.59 5.17 9.74
C THR A 153 12.12 6.26 8.81
N GLU A 154 13.22 6.90 9.17
CA GLU A 154 13.83 7.96 8.35
C GLU A 154 14.38 7.45 7.01
N GLU A 155 14.70 6.16 6.94
CA GLU A 155 15.17 5.52 5.73
C GLU A 155 14.02 4.89 4.93
N TRP A 156 14.15 4.85 3.60
CA TRP A 156 13.22 4.16 2.74
C TRP A 156 13.13 2.67 3.07
N GLN A 157 11.94 2.21 3.40
CA GLN A 157 11.67 0.82 3.73
C GLN A 157 10.45 0.29 3.00
N VAL A 158 10.46 -1.01 2.74
CA VAL A 158 9.32 -1.73 2.19
C VAL A 158 8.61 -2.45 3.33
N ILE A 159 7.33 -2.17 3.48
CA ILE A 159 6.49 -2.77 4.54
C ILE A 159 5.40 -3.61 3.89
N GLU A 160 5.27 -4.85 4.35
CA GLU A 160 4.19 -5.75 3.98
C GLU A 160 3.12 -5.78 5.08
N LEU A 161 1.89 -5.53 4.69
CA LEU A 161 0.72 -5.49 5.57
C LEU A 161 -0.27 -6.57 5.12
N PRO A 162 -0.24 -7.78 5.71
CA PRO A 162 -1.15 -8.86 5.37
C PRO A 162 -2.61 -8.47 5.66
N LEU A 163 -3.54 -8.76 4.75
CA LEU A 163 -4.97 -8.41 4.93
C LEU A 163 -5.58 -9.02 6.20
N LYS A 164 -5.11 -10.19 6.62
CA LYS A 164 -5.54 -10.86 7.85
C LYS A 164 -5.23 -10.06 9.13
N ASP A 165 -4.25 -9.14 9.08
CA ASP A 165 -3.79 -8.36 10.24
C ASP A 165 -4.54 -7.03 10.36
N PHE A 166 -5.38 -6.70 9.38
CA PHE A 166 -6.22 -5.51 9.43
C PHE A 166 -7.37 -5.67 10.42
N LYS A 167 -7.46 -4.73 11.35
CA LYS A 167 -8.49 -4.70 12.38
C LYS A 167 -9.64 -3.80 11.96
N LYS A 168 -10.87 -4.27 12.13
CA LYS A 168 -12.07 -3.47 11.87
C LYS A 168 -12.25 -2.36 12.91
N SER A 169 -12.68 -1.18 12.46
CA SER A 169 -12.94 -0.03 13.32
C SER A 169 -14.28 -0.13 14.07
N ASN A 170 -15.18 -1.02 13.63
CA ASN A 170 -16.51 -1.13 14.20
C ASN A 170 -16.98 -2.58 14.30
N PHE A 171 -17.76 -2.89 15.32
CA PHE A 171 -18.26 -4.25 15.60
C PHE A 171 -19.09 -4.85 14.46
N TYR A 172 -19.90 -4.05 13.79
CA TYR A 172 -20.83 -4.50 12.74
C TYR A 172 -20.17 -4.79 11.38
N GLN A 173 -18.86 -4.55 11.25
CA GLN A 173 -18.15 -4.84 10.01
C GLN A 173 -17.84 -6.33 9.88
N PRO A 174 -17.79 -6.88 8.66
CA PRO A 174 -17.23 -8.21 8.42
C PRO A 174 -15.84 -8.34 9.05
N SER A 175 -15.48 -9.52 9.53
CA SER A 175 -14.16 -9.73 10.16
C SER A 175 -13.06 -9.90 9.13
N ASP A 176 -13.37 -10.52 7.99
CA ASP A 176 -12.41 -10.84 6.96
C ASP A 176 -12.45 -9.81 5.82
N VAL A 177 -11.28 -9.46 5.33
CA VAL A 177 -11.10 -8.54 4.21
C VAL A 177 -10.60 -9.33 3.00
N SER A 178 -11.36 -9.28 1.91
CA SER A 178 -10.90 -9.78 0.62
C SER A 178 -10.35 -8.65 -0.23
N SER A 179 -9.24 -8.90 -0.91
CA SER A 179 -8.58 -7.89 -1.76
C SER A 179 -9.49 -7.35 -2.86
N ILE A 180 -10.33 -8.20 -3.46
CA ILE A 180 -11.26 -7.80 -4.53
C ILE A 180 -12.41 -6.89 -4.06
N ASP A 181 -12.59 -6.78 -2.76
CA ASP A 181 -13.63 -5.93 -2.18
C ASP A 181 -13.11 -4.54 -1.78
N ILE A 182 -11.79 -4.32 -1.83
CA ILE A 182 -11.17 -3.05 -1.45
C ILE A 182 -11.51 -1.98 -2.48
N GLN A 183 -12.09 -0.88 -2.04
CA GLN A 183 -12.43 0.27 -2.87
C GLN A 183 -11.51 1.46 -2.66
N THR A 184 -11.01 1.65 -1.43
CA THR A 184 -10.08 2.75 -1.14
C THR A 184 -8.99 2.30 -0.20
N ILE A 185 -7.81 2.88 -0.39
CA ILE A 185 -6.66 2.74 0.51
C ILE A 185 -6.19 4.14 0.89
N GLY A 186 -5.81 4.31 2.17
CA GLY A 186 -5.28 5.59 2.66
C GLY A 186 -4.18 5.41 3.67
N VAL A 187 -3.17 6.27 3.61
CA VAL A 187 -2.14 6.41 4.63
C VAL A 187 -2.59 7.46 5.62
N VAL A 188 -2.52 7.15 6.91
CA VAL A 188 -3.16 7.95 7.96
C VAL A 188 -2.22 8.16 9.14
N ALA A 189 -2.10 9.42 9.53
CA ALA A 189 -1.56 9.84 10.81
C ALA A 189 -2.73 10.06 11.78
N ILE A 190 -2.86 9.26 12.85
CA ILE A 190 -4.11 9.21 13.64
C ILE A 190 -3.87 8.91 15.12
N GLY A 191 -4.82 9.36 15.94
CA GLY A 191 -5.11 8.85 17.30
C GLY A 191 -4.32 9.49 18.43
N ARG A 192 -3.37 10.39 18.15
CA ARG A 192 -2.59 11.11 19.16
C ARG A 192 -2.11 12.46 18.65
N ASN A 193 -1.63 13.31 19.56
CA ASN A 193 -0.98 14.56 19.18
C ASN A 193 0.46 14.28 18.76
N PHE A 194 0.83 14.59 17.53
CA PHE A 194 2.19 14.48 17.04
C PHE A 194 2.40 15.25 15.73
N GLN A 195 3.67 15.50 15.40
CA GLN A 195 4.06 16.04 14.11
C GLN A 195 4.20 14.89 13.12
N ALA A 196 3.29 14.81 12.17
CA ALA A 196 3.37 13.82 11.10
C ALA A 196 4.32 14.32 10.00
N ASN A 197 5.12 13.41 9.46
CA ASN A 197 5.90 13.60 8.23
C ASN A 197 6.17 12.21 7.62
N ILE A 198 5.51 11.90 6.51
CA ILE A 198 5.60 10.61 5.85
C ILE A 198 5.62 10.75 4.34
N ASP A 199 6.53 10.01 3.72
CA ASP A 199 6.66 9.87 2.28
C ASP A 199 6.17 8.49 1.83
N LEU A 200 5.47 8.43 0.70
CA LEU A 200 5.05 7.21 0.02
C LEU A 200 5.57 7.21 -1.41
N ARG A 201 6.36 6.19 -1.79
CA ARG A 201 6.90 6.05 -3.15
C ARG A 201 6.09 5.10 -4.01
N TYR A 202 5.68 3.96 -3.48
CA TYR A 202 4.78 3.06 -4.19
C TYR A 202 3.86 2.27 -3.26
N ILE A 203 2.79 1.75 -3.82
CA ILE A 203 1.82 0.88 -3.16
C ILE A 203 1.29 -0.17 -4.14
N GLU A 204 1.24 -1.43 -3.70
CA GLU A 204 0.74 -2.55 -4.49
C GLU A 204 -0.02 -3.58 -3.63
N LEU A 205 -0.86 -4.38 -4.27
CA LEU A 205 -1.39 -5.64 -3.73
C LEU A 205 -0.45 -6.79 -4.10
N TYR A 206 -0.15 -7.71 -3.14
CA TYR A 206 0.72 -8.87 -3.35
C TYR A 206 0.08 -10.19 -2.92
#